data_f50eab1c2bf659509bdc108840d48de7
#
_entry.id   f50eab1c2bf659509bdc108840d48de7
#
_cell.length_a   1.000
_cell.length_b   1.000
_cell.length_c   1.000
_cell.angle_alpha   90.00
_cell.angle_beta   90.00
_cell.angle_gamma   90.00
#
_symmetry.space_group_name_H-M   'P 1'
#
loop_
_entity.id
_entity.type
_entity.pdbx_description
1 polymer ?
#
loop_
_entity_poly.entity_id
_entity_poly.type
_entity_poly.pdbx_seq_one_letter_code
_entity_poly.pdbx_strand_id
1 'polypeptide(L)'
;MLSDIEIAQNAKMKHIRDVAASIGIAEDDLEFYGKYKAKIASELWEKVKDNENGKLILVTAINPTPAGEGKTTTTIGLGDALTNMGKKCVLALREPSLGPVMGIKGGAAGGGYSQVVPMEDINLHFTGDMHAITAANNLLSAMIDNHIHQGNALDIDVTNIVWKRVVDMNDRALRHVVVGMGGKVNGIPREDGFMITVASEVMAILCLANDLEDLKKRLGEIIIGYNRSGEPVKASDLKAQGAMAALLKDAIKPNLVQTLEYTPCFIHGGPFANIAHGCNSVQATKLAMKLSDYTITEAGFGADLGAEKFMDIKCRMAGISPDAVVIVATVRALKYNGGVKKNDLKEENVDALKKGIVNLEKHIENMKSFGVPVVVAVNRFDTDSEEELNTVIERCHELGAECALSEVFAKGSEGGLDLAEKVISAVENQKADFKPAYDTDMSIKDKINEIVTKIYGGKGVNYTPKAQKQIARLEELGLDKKPVCMAKTQYSLSDNAKLLGRPENFEITVSNVRVSNGAGFIVVETGNIMVMPGLPKVPAADNIDVDADGKITGLF
;
A
#
# COMPACT_ATOMS: atom_id res chain seq x y z
N MET A 1 20.36 11.15 20.01
CA MET A 1 19.97 11.28 18.60
C MET A 1 18.68 12.09 18.58
N LEU A 2 18.52 13.02 17.64
CA LEU A 2 17.26 13.76 17.47
C LEU A 2 16.14 12.77 17.09
N SER A 3 14.91 13.09 17.48
CA SER A 3 13.72 12.34 17.02
C SER A 3 13.42 12.63 15.54
N ASP A 4 12.64 11.78 14.90
CA ASP A 4 12.32 11.93 13.48
C ASP A 4 11.64 13.28 13.19
N ILE A 5 10.73 13.72 14.05
CA ILE A 5 10.10 15.04 13.90
C ILE A 5 11.09 16.19 14.10
N GLU A 6 12.05 16.10 15.03
CA GLU A 6 13.06 17.14 15.22
C GLU A 6 13.99 17.24 14.01
N ILE A 7 14.37 16.09 13.40
CA ILE A 7 15.15 16.08 12.16
C ILE A 7 14.36 16.77 11.04
N ALA A 8 13.09 16.40 10.86
CA ALA A 8 12.23 17.00 9.83
C ALA A 8 12.00 18.50 10.03
N GLN A 9 11.77 18.95 11.27
CA GLN A 9 11.57 20.38 11.60
C GLN A 9 12.84 21.22 11.40
N ASN A 10 14.02 20.63 11.53
CA ASN A 10 15.29 21.29 11.25
C ASN A 10 15.69 21.27 9.77
N ALA A 11 14.92 20.62 8.91
CA ALA A 11 15.24 20.49 7.49
C ALA A 11 15.19 21.83 6.76
N LYS A 12 16.19 22.08 5.91
CA LYS A 12 16.23 23.24 5.00
C LYS A 12 15.58 22.85 3.67
N MET A 13 14.27 22.97 3.59
CA MET A 13 13.52 22.63 2.39
C MET A 13 13.75 23.64 1.26
N LYS A 14 13.89 23.14 0.02
CA LYS A 14 13.82 23.94 -1.20
C LYS A 14 12.37 24.32 -1.50
N HIS A 15 12.14 25.42 -2.21
CA HIS A 15 10.81 25.71 -2.74
C HIS A 15 10.37 24.60 -3.71
N ILE A 16 9.13 24.17 -3.64
CA ILE A 16 8.64 23.03 -4.43
C ILE A 16 8.78 23.25 -5.94
N ARG A 17 8.74 24.49 -6.40
CA ARG A 17 9.04 24.88 -7.79
C ARG A 17 10.44 24.44 -8.22
N ASP A 18 11.44 24.61 -7.35
CA ASP A 18 12.83 24.29 -7.67
C ASP A 18 13.04 22.77 -7.67
N VAL A 19 12.32 22.06 -6.82
CA VAL A 19 12.28 20.59 -6.81
C VAL A 19 11.63 20.08 -8.11
N ALA A 20 10.51 20.65 -8.53
CA ALA A 20 9.83 20.30 -9.78
C ALA A 20 10.72 20.56 -11.00
N ALA A 21 11.40 21.71 -11.04
CA ALA A 21 12.31 22.06 -12.12
C ALA A 21 13.46 21.06 -12.29
N SER A 22 13.94 20.44 -11.21
CA SER A 22 15.02 19.43 -11.26
C SER A 22 14.65 18.18 -12.05
N ILE A 23 13.36 17.90 -12.21
CA ILE A 23 12.84 16.78 -13.00
C ILE A 23 12.11 17.22 -14.28
N GLY A 24 12.23 18.51 -14.65
CA GLY A 24 11.69 19.05 -15.89
C GLY A 24 10.21 19.42 -15.85
N ILE A 25 9.61 19.60 -14.67
CA ILE A 25 8.25 20.11 -14.51
C ILE A 25 8.30 21.64 -14.45
N ALA A 26 7.55 22.31 -15.33
CA ALA A 26 7.42 23.75 -15.34
C ALA A 26 6.51 24.26 -14.22
N GLU A 27 6.68 25.52 -13.83
CA GLU A 27 5.86 26.14 -12.76
C GLU A 27 4.37 26.14 -13.11
N ASP A 28 4.01 26.34 -14.38
CA ASP A 28 2.63 26.33 -14.87
C ASP A 28 1.95 24.93 -14.77
N ASP A 29 2.73 23.87 -14.57
CA ASP A 29 2.23 22.51 -14.38
C ASP A 29 2.05 22.16 -12.89
N LEU A 30 2.20 23.15 -11.98
CA LEU A 30 2.06 23.01 -10.54
C LEU A 30 0.86 23.76 -9.99
N GLU A 31 0.11 23.07 -9.13
CA GLU A 31 -0.92 23.70 -8.27
C GLU A 31 -0.37 23.75 -6.85
N PHE A 32 0.06 24.95 -6.42
CA PHE A 32 0.75 25.13 -5.14
C PHE A 32 -0.15 24.95 -3.93
N TYR A 33 0.32 24.18 -2.97
CA TYR A 33 -0.22 24.05 -1.60
C TYR A 33 0.80 24.57 -0.59
N GLY A 34 1.09 25.86 -0.67
CA GLY A 34 2.16 26.53 0.09
C GLY A 34 3.51 26.41 -0.62
N LYS A 35 4.61 26.56 0.15
CA LYS A 35 5.97 26.65 -0.41
C LYS A 35 6.61 25.31 -0.76
N TYR A 36 6.20 24.24 -0.08
CA TYR A 36 6.96 22.99 -0.03
C TYR A 36 6.20 21.78 -0.56
N LYS A 37 4.98 21.97 -1.04
CA LYS A 37 4.14 20.93 -1.65
C LYS A 37 3.30 21.51 -2.79
N ALA A 38 3.03 20.69 -3.78
CA ALA A 38 2.15 21.05 -4.90
C ALA A 38 1.47 19.79 -5.44
N LYS A 39 0.31 19.96 -6.07
CA LYS A 39 -0.26 18.95 -6.94
C LYS A 39 0.25 19.15 -8.37
N ILE A 40 0.32 18.06 -9.11
CA ILE A 40 0.71 18.07 -10.51
C ILE A 40 -0.53 18.25 -11.37
N ALA A 41 -0.53 19.26 -12.23
CA ALA A 41 -1.60 19.49 -13.19
C ALA A 41 -1.76 18.29 -14.13
N SER A 42 -3.00 17.90 -14.42
CA SER A 42 -3.29 16.72 -15.25
C SER A 42 -2.75 16.85 -16.68
N GLU A 43 -2.62 18.07 -17.17
CA GLU A 43 -2.12 18.43 -18.50
C GLU A 43 -0.64 18.05 -18.70
N LEU A 44 0.12 17.92 -17.62
CA LEU A 44 1.53 17.49 -17.69
C LEU A 44 1.64 16.11 -18.34
N TRP A 45 0.68 15.21 -18.11
CA TRP A 45 0.70 13.87 -18.71
C TRP A 45 0.79 13.93 -20.23
N GLU A 46 0.03 14.81 -20.89
CA GLU A 46 0.05 14.94 -22.34
C GLU A 46 1.42 15.43 -22.88
N LYS A 47 2.18 16.15 -22.05
CA LYS A 47 3.51 16.65 -22.42
C LYS A 47 4.60 15.58 -22.30
N VAL A 48 4.41 14.59 -21.40
CA VAL A 48 5.48 13.62 -21.03
C VAL A 48 5.14 12.17 -21.37
N LYS A 49 3.91 11.84 -21.76
CA LYS A 49 3.47 10.45 -22.01
C LYS A 49 4.31 9.70 -23.04
N ASP A 50 4.88 10.41 -24.01
CA ASP A 50 5.70 9.85 -25.08
C ASP A 50 7.20 9.77 -24.71
N ASN A 51 7.63 10.26 -23.55
CA ASN A 51 8.98 10.07 -23.05
C ASN A 51 9.28 8.57 -22.84
N GLU A 52 10.54 8.18 -22.95
CA GLU A 52 10.97 6.85 -22.53
C GLU A 52 10.73 6.65 -21.03
N ASN A 53 10.40 5.43 -20.65
CA ASN A 53 10.24 5.09 -19.24
C ASN A 53 11.62 4.90 -18.59
N GLY A 54 11.84 5.53 -17.45
CA GLY A 54 12.92 5.18 -16.55
C GLY A 54 12.70 3.80 -15.90
N LYS A 55 13.72 3.32 -15.21
CA LYS A 55 13.75 2.02 -14.55
C LYS A 55 12.85 2.03 -13.31
N LEU A 56 11.96 1.05 -13.20
CA LEU A 56 11.06 0.91 -12.06
C LEU A 56 11.62 -0.09 -11.05
N ILE A 57 11.90 0.38 -9.84
CA ILE A 57 12.41 -0.43 -8.73
C ILE A 57 11.31 -0.55 -7.67
N LEU A 58 10.91 -1.79 -7.37
CA LEU A 58 9.97 -2.07 -6.29
C LEU A 58 10.72 -2.39 -5.01
N VAL A 59 10.45 -1.66 -3.94
CA VAL A 59 10.92 -1.99 -2.59
C VAL A 59 9.82 -2.70 -1.82
N THR A 60 10.14 -3.88 -1.31
CA THR A 60 9.28 -4.70 -0.46
C THR A 60 10.06 -5.19 0.76
N ALA A 61 9.51 -6.11 1.54
CA ALA A 61 10.17 -6.64 2.73
C ALA A 61 9.82 -8.11 2.96
N ILE A 62 10.53 -8.74 3.87
CA ILE A 62 10.11 -10.01 4.50
C ILE A 62 8.85 -9.82 5.35
N ASN A 63 8.25 -10.90 5.89
CA ASN A 63 7.11 -10.76 6.79
C ASN A 63 7.46 -9.84 7.97
N PRO A 64 6.66 -8.79 8.23
CA PRO A 64 7.00 -7.78 9.22
C PRO A 64 6.88 -8.29 10.65
N THR A 65 7.71 -7.72 11.53
CA THR A 65 7.50 -7.78 12.97
C THR A 65 6.60 -6.63 13.45
N PRO A 66 6.10 -6.67 14.68
CA PRO A 66 5.40 -5.52 15.26
C PRO A 66 6.22 -4.23 15.36
N ALA A 67 7.56 -4.32 15.22
CA ALA A 67 8.45 -3.16 15.26
C ALA A 67 8.62 -2.46 13.89
N GLY A 68 8.23 -3.13 12.80
CA GLY A 68 8.47 -2.67 11.42
C GLY A 68 9.88 -2.98 10.94
N GLU A 69 10.07 -2.97 9.60
CA GLU A 69 11.33 -3.39 8.97
C GLU A 69 12.09 -2.22 8.31
N GLY A 70 11.58 -0.99 8.42
CA GLY A 70 12.22 0.19 7.83
C GLY A 70 12.12 0.26 6.30
N LYS A 71 11.11 -0.35 5.70
CA LYS A 71 10.92 -0.39 4.25
C LYS A 71 10.85 1.00 3.62
N THR A 72 10.00 1.89 4.13
CA THR A 72 9.87 3.26 3.60
C THR A 72 11.16 4.05 3.76
N THR A 73 11.84 3.93 4.90
CA THR A 73 13.16 4.52 5.15
C THR A 73 14.20 4.03 4.13
N THR A 74 14.24 2.71 3.88
CA THR A 74 15.13 2.14 2.85
C THR A 74 14.76 2.62 1.44
N THR A 75 13.47 2.75 1.13
CA THR A 75 12.99 3.26 -0.15
C THR A 75 13.47 4.69 -0.40
N ILE A 76 13.34 5.55 0.60
CA ILE A 76 13.76 6.95 0.53
C ILE A 76 15.29 7.04 0.43
N GLY A 77 16.01 6.34 1.32
CA GLY A 77 17.46 6.36 1.33
C GLY A 77 18.09 5.80 0.05
N LEU A 78 17.47 4.78 -0.57
CA LEU A 78 17.91 4.30 -1.89
C LEU A 78 17.70 5.37 -2.97
N GLY A 79 16.58 6.09 -2.96
CA GLY A 79 16.35 7.19 -3.89
C GLY A 79 17.33 8.32 -3.71
N ASP A 80 17.61 8.71 -2.46
CA ASP A 80 18.63 9.72 -2.15
C ASP A 80 20.03 9.27 -2.57
N ALA A 81 20.40 8.00 -2.35
CA ALA A 81 21.67 7.43 -2.78
C ALA A 81 21.84 7.46 -4.31
N LEU A 82 20.81 7.08 -5.07
CA LEU A 82 20.83 7.18 -6.54
C LEU A 82 20.98 8.63 -7.01
N THR A 83 20.30 9.56 -6.35
CA THR A 83 20.43 11.00 -6.63
C THR A 83 21.85 11.50 -6.31
N ASN A 84 22.43 11.08 -5.19
CA ASN A 84 23.80 11.39 -4.79
C ASN A 84 24.83 10.87 -5.83
N MET A 85 24.56 9.70 -6.44
CA MET A 85 25.37 9.14 -7.54
C MET A 85 25.12 9.82 -8.89
N GLY A 86 24.36 10.91 -8.95
CA GLY A 86 24.08 11.68 -10.16
C GLY A 86 23.01 11.08 -11.07
N LYS A 87 22.22 10.10 -10.61
CA LYS A 87 21.09 9.58 -11.37
C LYS A 87 19.87 10.46 -11.15
N LYS A 88 19.06 10.66 -12.17
CA LYS A 88 17.77 11.34 -12.05
C LYS A 88 16.75 10.38 -11.44
N CYS A 89 16.51 10.51 -10.15
CA CYS A 89 15.62 9.63 -9.39
C CYS A 89 14.35 10.34 -8.93
N VAL A 90 13.23 9.64 -8.96
CA VAL A 90 11.93 10.10 -8.41
C VAL A 90 11.33 8.97 -7.56
N LEU A 91 10.89 9.34 -6.37
CA LEU A 91 10.15 8.42 -5.49
C LEU A 91 8.65 8.48 -5.78
N ALA A 92 7.98 7.34 -5.63
CA ALA A 92 6.52 7.25 -5.70
C ALA A 92 6.01 6.45 -4.49
N LEU A 93 5.45 7.15 -3.49
CA LEU A 93 5.09 6.63 -2.18
C LEU A 93 3.58 6.72 -1.91
N ARG A 94 3.13 6.02 -0.87
CA ARG A 94 1.74 6.09 -0.40
C ARG A 94 1.56 7.26 0.56
N GLU A 95 0.36 7.84 0.52
CA GLU A 95 -0.09 8.82 1.50
C GLU A 95 -0.50 8.11 2.80
N PRO A 96 -0.04 8.58 3.98
CA PRO A 96 -0.45 8.01 5.26
C PRO A 96 -1.91 8.33 5.61
N SER A 97 -2.54 7.43 6.36
CA SER A 97 -3.88 7.60 6.93
C SER A 97 -3.79 8.04 8.39
N LEU A 98 -4.69 8.91 8.84
CA LEU A 98 -4.72 9.42 10.21
C LEU A 98 -4.89 8.34 11.27
N GLY A 99 -5.66 7.29 10.97
CA GLY A 99 -5.88 6.22 11.94
C GLY A 99 -4.59 5.55 12.40
N PRO A 100 -3.71 5.05 11.52
CA PRO A 100 -2.39 4.55 11.88
C PRO A 100 -1.49 5.59 12.57
N VAL A 101 -1.50 6.83 12.10
CA VAL A 101 -0.70 7.93 12.67
C VAL A 101 -1.08 8.19 14.13
N MET A 102 -2.37 8.27 14.44
CA MET A 102 -2.87 8.46 15.80
C MET A 102 -2.86 7.16 16.64
N GLY A 103 -2.66 6.01 16.00
CA GLY A 103 -2.74 4.68 16.61
C GLY A 103 -1.40 4.14 17.12
N ILE A 104 -0.75 3.29 16.34
CA ILE A 104 0.44 2.51 16.77
C ILE A 104 1.70 2.91 16.02
N LYS A 105 1.58 3.37 14.78
CA LYS A 105 2.72 3.57 13.88
C LYS A 105 2.94 5.03 13.58
N GLY A 106 4.24 5.35 13.46
CA GLY A 106 4.72 6.48 12.70
C GLY A 106 4.11 6.52 11.30
N GLY A 107 4.04 7.73 10.75
CA GLY A 107 3.56 7.97 9.41
C GLY A 107 4.39 7.26 8.34
N ALA A 108 3.97 7.36 7.09
CA ALA A 108 4.69 6.82 5.95
C ALA A 108 5.79 7.76 5.40
N ALA A 109 6.32 8.65 6.24
CA ALA A 109 7.31 9.66 5.83
C ALA A 109 8.78 9.20 5.91
N GLY A 110 9.04 7.95 6.27
CA GLY A 110 10.40 7.45 6.54
C GLY A 110 10.83 7.68 7.98
N GLY A 111 12.15 7.70 8.24
CA GLY A 111 12.70 7.95 9.59
C GLY A 111 14.19 8.24 9.56
N GLY A 112 14.72 8.79 10.65
CA GLY A 112 16.10 9.25 10.75
C GLY A 112 16.44 10.27 9.67
N TYR A 113 17.55 10.08 9.00
CA TYR A 113 18.01 10.96 7.92
C TYR A 113 17.45 10.60 6.54
N SER A 114 16.56 9.60 6.45
CA SER A 114 15.85 9.23 5.23
C SER A 114 14.35 9.46 5.38
N GLN A 115 13.93 10.71 5.20
CA GLN A 115 12.55 11.16 5.34
C GLN A 115 12.10 12.00 4.15
N VAL A 116 10.78 12.00 3.88
CA VAL A 116 10.11 13.00 3.03
C VAL A 116 9.56 14.13 3.88
N VAL A 117 9.67 15.34 3.37
CA VAL A 117 9.26 16.57 4.06
C VAL A 117 8.38 17.43 3.15
N PRO A 118 7.42 18.18 3.74
CA PRO A 118 7.16 18.47 5.16
C PRO A 118 6.43 17.29 5.86
N MET A 119 7.08 16.71 6.87
CA MET A 119 6.61 15.48 7.54
C MET A 119 5.27 15.68 8.26
N GLU A 120 5.08 16.79 8.94
CA GLU A 120 3.86 17.12 9.69
C GLU A 120 2.63 17.17 8.76
N ASP A 121 2.74 17.90 7.65
CA ASP A 121 1.67 18.03 6.67
C ASP A 121 1.30 16.69 6.06
N ILE A 122 2.32 15.90 5.67
CA ILE A 122 2.14 14.57 5.06
C ILE A 122 1.39 13.63 6.01
N ASN A 123 1.71 13.65 7.30
CA ASN A 123 1.13 12.73 8.28
C ASN A 123 -0.21 13.17 8.85
N LEU A 124 -0.58 14.44 8.72
CA LEU A 124 -1.82 15.00 9.28
C LEU A 124 -2.80 15.38 8.15
N HIS A 125 -2.82 16.63 7.75
CA HIS A 125 -3.66 17.13 6.66
C HIS A 125 -2.80 17.58 5.50
N PHE A 126 -2.57 16.68 4.55
CA PHE A 126 -1.63 16.91 3.47
C PHE A 126 -2.17 17.91 2.43
N THR A 127 -3.01 17.44 1.52
CA THR A 127 -3.64 18.25 0.44
C THR A 127 -5.14 18.03 0.35
N GLY A 128 -5.71 17.25 1.27
CA GLY A 128 -7.15 16.99 1.35
C GLY A 128 -7.62 15.71 0.65
N ASP A 129 -6.73 14.87 0.13
CA ASP A 129 -7.11 13.67 -0.63
C ASP A 129 -7.89 12.68 0.22
N MET A 130 -7.46 12.41 1.46
CA MET A 130 -8.18 11.52 2.38
C MET A 130 -9.58 12.04 2.71
N HIS A 131 -9.73 13.36 2.89
CA HIS A 131 -11.03 13.99 3.10
C HIS A 131 -11.93 13.85 1.86
N ALA A 132 -11.40 14.11 0.66
CA ALA A 132 -12.15 13.99 -0.58
C ALA A 132 -12.66 12.56 -0.82
N ILE A 133 -11.82 11.54 -0.55
CA ILE A 133 -12.19 10.13 -0.63
C ILE A 133 -13.28 9.79 0.38
N THR A 134 -13.14 10.25 1.63
CA THR A 134 -14.15 10.08 2.68
C THR A 134 -15.47 10.71 2.26
N ALA A 135 -15.45 11.93 1.75
CA ALA A 135 -16.64 12.65 1.31
C ALA A 135 -17.33 11.94 0.12
N ALA A 136 -16.58 11.51 -0.89
CA ALA A 136 -17.13 10.81 -2.05
C ALA A 136 -17.76 9.46 -1.66
N ASN A 137 -17.09 8.69 -0.79
CA ASN A 137 -17.62 7.42 -0.29
C ASN A 137 -18.93 7.62 0.51
N ASN A 138 -18.96 8.60 1.39
CA ASN A 138 -20.12 8.85 2.24
C ASN A 138 -21.26 9.54 1.49
N LEU A 139 -20.99 10.28 0.42
CA LEU A 139 -22.02 10.76 -0.50
C LEU A 139 -22.79 9.58 -1.11
N LEU A 140 -22.08 8.55 -1.60
CA LEU A 140 -22.73 7.35 -2.12
C LEU A 140 -23.58 6.66 -1.06
N SER A 141 -23.11 6.55 0.19
CA SER A 141 -23.90 6.01 1.30
C SER A 141 -25.18 6.81 1.56
N ALA A 142 -25.09 8.14 1.55
CA ALA A 142 -26.24 9.01 1.71
C ALA A 142 -27.23 8.89 0.54
N MET A 143 -26.75 8.75 -0.69
CA MET A 143 -27.59 8.57 -1.88
C MET A 143 -28.33 7.22 -1.86
N ILE A 144 -27.69 6.14 -1.36
CA ILE A 144 -28.36 4.84 -1.17
C ILE A 144 -29.53 4.98 -0.20
N ASP A 145 -29.28 5.53 1.00
CA ASP A 145 -30.32 5.66 2.03
C ASP A 145 -31.44 6.63 1.58
N ASN A 146 -31.08 7.72 0.87
CA ASN A 146 -32.07 8.62 0.30
C ASN A 146 -32.92 7.94 -0.78
N HIS A 147 -32.34 7.14 -1.67
CA HIS A 147 -33.08 6.40 -2.71
C HIS A 147 -34.11 5.44 -2.08
N ILE A 148 -33.69 4.71 -1.04
CA ILE A 148 -34.56 3.81 -0.31
C ILE A 148 -35.69 4.58 0.37
N HIS A 149 -35.39 5.71 1.00
CA HIS A 149 -36.39 6.58 1.68
C HIS A 149 -37.42 7.17 0.69
N GLN A 150 -36.97 7.56 -0.51
CA GLN A 150 -37.82 8.19 -1.53
C GLN A 150 -38.60 7.19 -2.42
N GLY A 151 -38.75 5.96 -1.98
CA GLY A 151 -39.63 4.98 -2.62
C GLY A 151 -38.92 3.79 -3.28
N ASN A 152 -37.57 3.73 -3.21
CA ASN A 152 -36.79 2.56 -3.60
C ASN A 152 -37.13 1.99 -5.00
N ALA A 153 -37.12 2.85 -6.01
CA ALA A 153 -37.48 2.49 -7.40
C ALA A 153 -36.57 1.39 -8.00
N LEU A 154 -35.37 1.21 -7.49
CA LEU A 154 -34.44 0.14 -7.88
C LEU A 154 -34.69 -1.16 -7.12
N ASP A 155 -35.68 -1.20 -6.27
CA ASP A 155 -36.04 -2.36 -5.43
C ASP A 155 -34.86 -2.95 -4.62
N ILE A 156 -34.00 -2.06 -4.08
CA ILE A 156 -32.83 -2.45 -3.29
C ILE A 156 -33.29 -3.26 -2.07
N ASP A 157 -32.68 -4.42 -1.86
CA ASP A 157 -32.87 -5.19 -0.64
C ASP A 157 -32.06 -4.55 0.49
N VAL A 158 -32.76 -3.93 1.44
CA VAL A 158 -32.13 -3.21 2.58
C VAL A 158 -31.31 -4.11 3.50
N THR A 159 -31.53 -5.43 3.42
CA THR A 159 -30.78 -6.44 4.17
C THR A 159 -29.53 -6.91 3.41
N ASN A 160 -29.36 -6.50 2.16
CA ASN A 160 -28.29 -6.94 1.26
C ASN A 160 -27.50 -5.77 0.65
N ILE A 161 -27.37 -4.68 1.40
CA ILE A 161 -26.49 -3.56 1.08
C ILE A 161 -25.08 -3.93 1.53
N VAL A 162 -24.12 -3.91 0.58
CA VAL A 162 -22.71 -4.27 0.85
C VAL A 162 -21.81 -3.04 1.02
N TRP A 163 -22.32 -1.86 0.65
CA TRP A 163 -21.61 -0.60 0.78
C TRP A 163 -21.61 -0.10 2.21
N LYS A 164 -20.45 0.36 2.70
CA LYS A 164 -20.26 0.90 4.05
C LYS A 164 -19.82 2.35 4.02
N ARG A 165 -20.06 3.05 5.10
CA ARG A 165 -19.49 4.37 5.39
C ARG A 165 -18.01 4.28 5.69
N VAL A 166 -17.31 5.42 5.65
CA VAL A 166 -15.89 5.50 6.01
C VAL A 166 -15.59 6.69 6.92
N VAL A 167 -14.54 6.53 7.69
CA VAL A 167 -13.89 7.60 8.46
C VAL A 167 -12.38 7.31 8.50
N ASP A 168 -11.55 8.36 8.37
CA ASP A 168 -10.10 8.16 8.39
C ASP A 168 -9.56 8.21 9.83
N MET A 169 -10.04 7.29 10.66
CA MET A 169 -9.66 7.13 12.07
C MET A 169 -9.83 5.67 12.51
N ASN A 170 -9.04 5.26 13.51
CA ASN A 170 -9.20 3.96 14.15
C ASN A 170 -10.30 4.03 15.22
N ASP A 171 -11.50 3.55 14.90
CA ASP A 171 -12.64 3.56 15.82
C ASP A 171 -13.41 2.23 15.80
N ARG A 172 -13.07 1.34 16.75
CA ARG A 172 -13.71 0.02 16.85
C ARG A 172 -15.21 0.06 17.17
N ALA A 173 -15.71 1.14 17.76
CA ALA A 173 -17.11 1.28 18.09
C ALA A 173 -18.00 1.44 16.84
N LEU A 174 -17.41 1.89 15.73
CA LEU A 174 -18.12 2.10 14.47
C LEU A 174 -18.20 0.86 13.56
N ARG A 175 -17.65 -0.29 13.96
CA ARG A 175 -17.66 -1.52 13.13
C ARG A 175 -19.07 -1.98 12.77
N HIS A 176 -20.01 -1.85 13.72
CA HIS A 176 -21.41 -2.17 13.57
C HIS A 176 -22.25 -1.07 14.19
N VAL A 177 -23.09 -0.43 13.40
CA VAL A 177 -23.98 0.65 13.82
C VAL A 177 -25.38 0.42 13.26
N VAL A 178 -26.36 1.05 13.85
CA VAL A 178 -27.72 1.12 13.28
C VAL A 178 -27.96 2.53 12.78
N VAL A 179 -28.27 2.68 11.50
CA VAL A 179 -28.62 3.97 10.88
C VAL A 179 -30.12 4.08 10.65
N GLY A 180 -30.63 5.29 10.38
CA GLY A 180 -32.04 5.52 10.08
C GLY A 180 -32.98 5.49 11.29
N MET A 181 -32.45 5.58 12.52
CA MET A 181 -33.25 5.64 13.75
C MET A 181 -33.99 6.98 13.87
N GLY A 182 -35.11 7.00 14.63
CA GLY A 182 -35.87 8.22 14.94
C GLY A 182 -37.15 8.41 14.12
N GLY A 183 -37.64 7.37 13.49
CA GLY A 183 -38.93 7.33 12.76
C GLY A 183 -38.79 7.65 11.27
N LYS A 184 -39.95 7.68 10.60
CA LYS A 184 -40.04 7.72 9.12
C LYS A 184 -39.26 8.86 8.45
N VAL A 185 -39.14 9.99 9.12
CA VAL A 185 -38.44 11.18 8.58
C VAL A 185 -36.94 10.95 8.44
N ASN A 186 -36.38 9.99 9.15
CA ASN A 186 -34.95 9.69 9.17
C ASN A 186 -34.57 8.48 8.29
N GLY A 187 -35.54 7.84 7.63
CA GLY A 187 -35.31 6.69 6.75
C GLY A 187 -35.72 5.35 7.35
N ILE A 188 -35.14 4.28 6.81
CA ILE A 188 -35.40 2.91 7.23
C ILE A 188 -34.28 2.43 8.15
N PRO A 189 -34.57 2.01 9.40
CA PRO A 189 -33.55 1.45 10.28
C PRO A 189 -32.88 0.21 9.65
N ARG A 190 -31.57 0.21 9.56
CA ARG A 190 -30.78 -0.92 9.07
C ARG A 190 -29.43 -1.00 9.75
N GLU A 191 -28.82 -2.19 9.74
CA GLU A 191 -27.42 -2.35 10.10
C GLU A 191 -26.52 -1.69 9.04
N ASP A 192 -25.47 -1.02 9.50
CA ASP A 192 -24.39 -0.46 8.72
C ASP A 192 -23.07 -0.62 9.49
N GLY A 193 -22.01 -0.04 9.01
CA GLY A 193 -20.73 0.04 9.69
C GLY A 193 -19.80 0.98 8.97
N PHE A 194 -18.68 1.28 9.60
CA PHE A 194 -17.64 2.08 9.03
C PHE A 194 -16.41 1.24 8.73
N MET A 195 -15.72 1.58 7.65
CA MET A 195 -14.36 1.16 7.36
C MET A 195 -13.44 2.36 7.53
N ILE A 196 -12.15 2.13 7.73
CA ILE A 196 -11.18 3.20 7.60
C ILE A 196 -11.08 3.63 6.12
N THR A 197 -10.93 4.91 5.86
CA THR A 197 -10.96 5.47 4.49
C THR A 197 -10.03 4.75 3.52
N VAL A 198 -8.84 4.37 3.95
CA VAL A 198 -7.84 3.66 3.15
C VAL A 198 -8.18 2.19 2.85
N ALA A 199 -9.21 1.63 3.48
CA ALA A 199 -9.77 0.31 3.15
C ALA A 199 -10.93 0.37 2.15
N SER A 200 -11.37 1.57 1.77
CA SER A 200 -12.51 1.76 0.86
C SER A 200 -12.19 1.38 -0.59
N GLU A 201 -13.23 0.98 -1.32
CA GLU A 201 -13.12 0.78 -2.76
C GLU A 201 -12.81 2.09 -3.50
N VAL A 202 -13.31 3.24 -3.01
CA VAL A 202 -13.01 4.56 -3.60
C VAL A 202 -11.50 4.85 -3.56
N MET A 203 -10.81 4.54 -2.45
CA MET A 203 -9.35 4.64 -2.37
C MET A 203 -8.67 3.74 -3.41
N ALA A 204 -9.10 2.49 -3.55
CA ALA A 204 -8.53 1.56 -4.53
C ALA A 204 -8.77 2.04 -5.97
N ILE A 205 -9.96 2.55 -6.25
CA ILE A 205 -10.32 3.13 -7.56
C ILE A 205 -9.43 4.33 -7.90
N LEU A 206 -9.27 5.28 -6.97
CA LEU A 206 -8.41 6.44 -7.18
C LEU A 206 -6.97 6.03 -7.51
N CYS A 207 -6.45 5.00 -6.84
CA CYS A 207 -5.09 4.51 -7.06
C CYS A 207 -4.92 3.73 -8.37
N LEU A 208 -5.99 3.13 -8.92
CA LEU A 208 -5.93 2.31 -10.13
C LEU A 208 -6.43 3.03 -11.39
N ALA A 209 -7.07 4.19 -11.23
CA ALA A 209 -7.55 5.00 -12.35
C ALA A 209 -6.37 5.63 -13.12
N ASN A 210 -6.51 5.67 -14.46
CA ASN A 210 -5.52 6.28 -15.32
C ASN A 210 -5.72 7.81 -15.45
N ASP A 211 -6.97 8.26 -15.37
CA ASP A 211 -7.37 9.67 -15.52
C ASP A 211 -8.75 9.90 -14.88
N LEU A 212 -9.27 11.11 -15.00
CA LEU A 212 -10.57 11.50 -14.44
C LEU A 212 -11.76 10.78 -15.09
N GLU A 213 -11.68 10.46 -16.38
CA GLU A 213 -12.74 9.73 -17.08
C GLU A 213 -12.78 8.26 -16.64
N ASP A 214 -11.61 7.61 -16.55
CA ASP A 214 -11.50 6.26 -16.01
C ASP A 214 -11.93 6.21 -14.53
N LEU A 215 -11.55 7.21 -13.72
CA LEU A 215 -12.04 7.36 -12.34
C LEU A 215 -13.59 7.36 -12.31
N LYS A 216 -14.22 8.24 -13.07
CA LYS A 216 -15.68 8.38 -13.12
C LYS A 216 -16.36 7.09 -13.58
N LYS A 217 -15.81 6.44 -14.60
CA LYS A 217 -16.30 5.16 -15.10
C LYS A 217 -16.24 4.09 -14.00
N ARG A 218 -15.09 3.94 -13.34
CA ARG A 218 -14.88 2.96 -12.25
C ARG A 218 -15.80 3.23 -11.06
N LEU A 219 -16.00 4.49 -10.67
CA LEU A 219 -16.95 4.87 -9.62
C LEU A 219 -18.38 4.43 -9.96
N GLY A 220 -18.79 4.53 -11.23
CA GLY A 220 -20.09 4.05 -11.68
C GLY A 220 -20.27 2.53 -11.56
N GLU A 221 -19.19 1.78 -11.71
CA GLU A 221 -19.21 0.31 -11.63
C GLU A 221 -19.24 -0.26 -10.19
N ILE A 222 -19.13 0.56 -9.15
CA ILE A 222 -19.23 0.13 -7.75
C ILE A 222 -20.56 -0.58 -7.53
N ILE A 223 -20.54 -1.80 -7.01
CA ILE A 223 -21.74 -2.54 -6.58
C ILE A 223 -22.04 -2.13 -5.14
N ILE A 224 -23.22 -1.51 -4.94
CA ILE A 224 -23.66 -1.00 -3.63
C ILE A 224 -24.44 -2.03 -2.81
N GLY A 225 -25.03 -2.99 -3.48
CA GLY A 225 -25.87 -4.02 -2.92
C GLY A 225 -26.60 -4.77 -4.02
N TYR A 226 -27.66 -5.47 -3.65
CA TYR A 226 -28.45 -6.26 -4.56
C TYR A 226 -29.94 -5.89 -4.42
N ASN A 227 -30.71 -6.01 -5.51
CA ASN A 227 -32.15 -5.87 -5.45
C ASN A 227 -32.81 -7.17 -4.92
N ARG A 228 -34.13 -7.17 -4.69
CA ARG A 228 -34.85 -8.35 -4.18
C ARG A 228 -34.87 -9.53 -5.14
N SER A 229 -34.57 -9.30 -6.42
CA SER A 229 -34.36 -10.37 -7.41
C SER A 229 -32.93 -10.93 -7.38
N GLY A 230 -32.06 -10.37 -6.55
CA GLY A 230 -30.64 -10.78 -6.44
C GLY A 230 -29.71 -10.16 -7.48
N GLU A 231 -30.17 -9.23 -8.32
CA GLU A 231 -29.33 -8.55 -9.30
C GLU A 231 -28.51 -7.45 -8.63
N PRO A 232 -27.23 -7.23 -9.06
CA PRO A 232 -26.40 -6.20 -8.49
C PRO A 232 -26.92 -4.80 -8.86
N VAL A 233 -26.96 -3.91 -7.88
CA VAL A 233 -27.24 -2.49 -8.06
C VAL A 233 -25.93 -1.72 -8.00
N LYS A 234 -25.67 -0.86 -8.99
CA LYS A 234 -24.45 -0.10 -9.13
C LYS A 234 -24.63 1.37 -8.72
N ALA A 235 -23.52 2.04 -8.43
CA ALA A 235 -23.51 3.48 -8.18
C ALA A 235 -24.01 4.29 -9.39
N SER A 236 -23.81 3.80 -10.62
CA SER A 236 -24.36 4.40 -11.85
C SER A 236 -25.89 4.37 -11.92
N ASP A 237 -26.55 3.36 -11.31
CA ASP A 237 -28.02 3.28 -11.26
C ASP A 237 -28.60 4.41 -10.40
N LEU A 238 -27.84 4.86 -9.40
CA LEU A 238 -28.14 6.04 -8.59
C LEU A 238 -27.62 7.35 -9.21
N LYS A 239 -26.93 7.29 -10.35
CA LYS A 239 -26.26 8.44 -11.00
C LYS A 239 -25.25 9.16 -10.11
N ALA A 240 -24.59 8.42 -9.19
CA ALA A 240 -23.72 8.98 -8.16
C ALA A 240 -22.29 9.32 -8.68
N GLN A 241 -21.83 8.64 -9.74
CA GLN A 241 -20.44 8.69 -10.22
C GLN A 241 -19.96 10.09 -10.60
N GLY A 242 -20.88 10.93 -11.11
CA GLY A 242 -20.54 12.30 -11.51
C GLY A 242 -20.21 13.18 -10.31
N ALA A 243 -21.06 13.17 -9.27
CA ALA A 243 -20.84 13.94 -8.05
C ALA A 243 -19.65 13.43 -7.25
N MET A 244 -19.46 12.10 -7.20
CA MET A 244 -18.27 11.49 -6.59
C MET A 244 -16.99 11.92 -7.30
N ALA A 245 -16.96 11.89 -8.64
CA ALA A 245 -15.80 12.33 -9.42
C ALA A 245 -15.52 13.83 -9.25
N ALA A 246 -16.56 14.67 -9.11
CA ALA A 246 -16.40 16.09 -8.83
C ALA A 246 -15.73 16.36 -7.48
N LEU A 247 -16.04 15.56 -6.44
CA LEU A 247 -15.36 15.63 -5.15
C LEU A 247 -13.90 15.17 -5.22
N LEU A 248 -13.58 14.28 -6.16
CA LEU A 248 -12.25 13.66 -6.31
C LEU A 248 -11.38 14.35 -7.38
N LYS A 249 -11.85 15.39 -8.07
CA LYS A 249 -11.18 15.99 -9.22
C LYS A 249 -9.76 16.52 -8.91
N ASP A 250 -9.53 16.96 -7.69
CA ASP A 250 -8.21 17.43 -7.25
C ASP A 250 -7.44 16.32 -6.54
N ALA A 251 -8.14 15.41 -5.85
CA ALA A 251 -7.52 14.26 -5.20
C ALA A 251 -6.88 13.26 -6.16
N ILE A 252 -7.32 13.21 -7.43
CA ILE A 252 -6.73 12.33 -8.44
C ILE A 252 -5.35 12.79 -8.94
N LYS A 253 -4.97 14.04 -8.70
CA LYS A 253 -3.68 14.61 -9.07
C LYS A 253 -2.60 14.20 -8.06
N PRO A 254 -1.44 13.66 -8.49
CA PRO A 254 -0.35 13.34 -7.58
C PRO A 254 0.19 14.55 -6.83
N ASN A 255 0.60 14.34 -5.59
CA ASN A 255 1.24 15.36 -4.76
C ASN A 255 2.76 15.27 -4.90
N LEU A 256 3.42 16.39 -5.13
CA LEU A 256 4.87 16.51 -5.17
C LEU A 256 5.39 17.10 -3.87
N VAL A 257 6.41 16.46 -3.31
CA VAL A 257 7.22 16.87 -2.15
C VAL A 257 8.69 16.53 -2.40
N GLN A 258 9.52 16.59 -1.38
CA GLN A 258 10.96 16.32 -1.45
C GLN A 258 11.41 15.46 -0.26
N THR A 259 12.54 14.78 -0.42
CA THR A 259 13.26 14.19 0.70
C THR A 259 14.10 15.24 1.43
N LEU A 260 14.71 14.87 2.57
CA LEU A 260 15.69 15.71 3.27
C LEU A 260 16.87 16.11 2.36
N GLU A 261 17.22 15.26 1.41
CA GLU A 261 18.31 15.46 0.45
C GLU A 261 17.84 15.98 -0.92
N TYR A 262 16.57 16.43 -0.99
CA TYR A 262 15.96 17.09 -2.16
C TYR A 262 15.60 16.16 -3.33
N THR A 263 15.61 14.85 -3.16
CA THR A 263 15.07 13.95 -4.18
C THR A 263 13.56 14.18 -4.32
N PRO A 264 13.05 14.42 -5.53
CA PRO A 264 11.62 14.60 -5.76
C PRO A 264 10.82 13.34 -5.39
N CYS A 265 9.68 13.54 -4.74
CA CYS A 265 8.83 12.45 -4.30
C CYS A 265 7.36 12.74 -4.63
N PHE A 266 6.71 11.85 -5.37
CA PHE A 266 5.26 11.83 -5.50
C PHE A 266 4.66 11.02 -4.36
N ILE A 267 3.71 11.63 -3.62
CA ILE A 267 2.90 10.94 -2.61
C ILE A 267 1.46 10.96 -3.09
N HIS A 268 0.86 9.79 -3.31
CA HIS A 268 -0.49 9.73 -3.86
C HIS A 268 -1.20 8.42 -3.56
N GLY A 269 -2.33 8.51 -2.84
CA GLY A 269 -3.13 7.38 -2.41
C GLY A 269 -2.45 6.45 -1.41
N GLY A 270 -3.23 5.72 -0.62
CA GLY A 270 -2.69 4.89 0.46
C GLY A 270 -3.52 3.67 0.79
N PRO A 271 -3.91 2.80 -0.17
CA PRO A 271 -4.74 1.64 0.11
C PRO A 271 -3.98 0.64 0.99
N PHE A 272 -4.69 -0.01 1.93
CA PHE A 272 -4.11 -1.04 2.77
C PHE A 272 -3.80 -2.31 1.99
N ALA A 273 -2.61 -2.91 2.23
CA ALA A 273 -2.16 -4.10 1.50
C ALA A 273 -2.77 -5.41 2.01
N ASN A 274 -3.45 -5.42 3.15
CA ASN A 274 -4.12 -6.60 3.68
C ASN A 274 -5.57 -6.76 3.19
N ILE A 275 -6.11 -5.78 2.46
CA ILE A 275 -7.48 -5.81 1.94
C ILE A 275 -7.63 -5.18 0.54
N ALA A 276 -6.66 -4.41 0.10
CA ALA A 276 -6.57 -3.82 -1.22
C ALA A 276 -5.17 -4.07 -1.79
N HIS A 277 -4.82 -3.46 -2.92
CA HIS A 277 -3.55 -3.73 -3.60
C HIS A 277 -2.31 -3.12 -2.91
N GLY A 278 -2.48 -2.23 -1.92
CA GLY A 278 -1.40 -1.81 -1.02
C GLY A 278 -0.26 -1.02 -1.64
N CYS A 279 -0.51 -0.34 -2.75
CA CYS A 279 0.49 0.43 -3.50
C CYS A 279 -0.03 1.85 -3.75
N ASN A 280 0.85 2.79 -4.00
CA ASN A 280 0.47 4.14 -4.46
C ASN A 280 -0.20 4.10 -5.83
N SER A 281 -0.65 5.27 -6.31
CA SER A 281 -1.41 5.34 -7.54
C SER A 281 -0.62 4.95 -8.80
N VAL A 282 -1.35 4.47 -9.80
CA VAL A 282 -0.84 4.23 -11.15
C VAL A 282 -0.32 5.52 -11.77
N GLN A 283 -1.05 6.62 -11.59
CA GLN A 283 -0.67 7.93 -12.12
C GLN A 283 0.67 8.42 -11.59
N ALA A 284 0.87 8.39 -10.25
CA ALA A 284 2.12 8.80 -9.65
C ALA A 284 3.31 7.95 -10.12
N THR A 285 3.13 6.63 -10.22
CA THR A 285 4.18 5.72 -10.68
C THR A 285 4.51 5.95 -12.16
N LYS A 286 3.51 6.01 -13.03
CA LYS A 286 3.72 6.27 -14.48
C LYS A 286 4.37 7.63 -14.72
N LEU A 287 3.91 8.66 -14.02
CA LEU A 287 4.47 10.00 -14.14
C LEU A 287 5.94 10.03 -13.69
N ALA A 288 6.26 9.39 -12.57
CA ALA A 288 7.64 9.26 -12.09
C ALA A 288 8.53 8.58 -13.13
N MET A 289 8.06 7.47 -13.74
CA MET A 289 8.78 6.75 -14.80
C MET A 289 9.05 7.62 -16.04
N LYS A 290 8.14 8.54 -16.37
CA LYS A 290 8.31 9.46 -17.51
C LYS A 290 9.26 10.62 -17.24
N LEU A 291 9.52 10.91 -15.98
CA LEU A 291 10.29 12.08 -15.54
C LEU A 291 11.67 11.73 -14.98
N SER A 292 12.03 10.46 -14.88
CA SER A 292 13.29 10.04 -14.22
C SER A 292 13.98 8.89 -14.92
N ASP A 293 15.28 8.70 -14.62
CA ASP A 293 16.04 7.50 -15.02
C ASP A 293 15.67 6.30 -14.13
N TYR A 294 15.43 6.56 -12.85
CA TYR A 294 15.03 5.57 -11.85
C TYR A 294 13.82 6.05 -11.07
N THR A 295 12.78 5.21 -11.04
CA THR A 295 11.61 5.39 -10.19
C THR A 295 11.63 4.36 -9.09
N ILE A 296 11.64 4.79 -7.83
CA ILE A 296 11.60 3.89 -6.68
C ILE A 296 10.22 3.97 -6.06
N THR A 297 9.58 2.82 -5.92
CA THR A 297 8.25 2.71 -5.28
C THR A 297 8.23 1.58 -4.26
N GLU A 298 7.20 1.56 -3.41
CA GLU A 298 7.05 0.51 -2.41
C GLU A 298 5.70 -0.18 -2.47
N ALA A 299 5.64 -1.42 -1.94
CA ALA A 299 4.41 -2.13 -1.67
C ALA A 299 4.25 -2.41 -0.18
N GLY A 300 3.01 -2.41 0.32
CA GLY A 300 2.70 -2.57 1.75
C GLY A 300 3.01 -3.96 2.28
N PHE A 301 3.43 -4.05 3.55
CA PHE A 301 3.76 -5.30 4.25
C PHE A 301 4.88 -6.10 3.58
N GLY A 302 4.82 -7.43 3.65
CA GLY A 302 5.79 -8.34 3.06
C GLY A 302 5.57 -8.61 1.58
N ALA A 303 6.56 -9.25 0.96
CA ALA A 303 6.53 -9.55 -0.46
C ALA A 303 5.42 -10.54 -0.84
N ASP A 304 5.00 -11.37 0.09
CA ASP A 304 3.88 -12.30 -0.07
C ASP A 304 2.50 -11.63 -0.16
N LEU A 305 2.39 -10.37 0.30
CA LEU A 305 1.15 -9.59 0.24
C LEU A 305 1.27 -8.39 -0.70
N GLY A 306 2.08 -7.41 -0.33
CA GLY A 306 2.14 -6.15 -1.07
C GLY A 306 2.81 -6.31 -2.44
N ALA A 307 3.96 -6.99 -2.53
CA ALA A 307 4.64 -7.16 -3.80
C ALA A 307 3.86 -8.11 -4.73
N GLU A 308 3.27 -9.18 -4.22
CA GLU A 308 2.38 -10.05 -5.01
C GLU A 308 1.28 -9.21 -5.67
N LYS A 309 0.58 -8.35 -4.91
CA LYS A 309 -0.50 -7.49 -5.45
C LYS A 309 0.01 -6.39 -6.37
N PHE A 310 1.21 -5.88 -6.13
CA PHE A 310 1.86 -4.97 -7.06
C PHE A 310 2.05 -5.65 -8.43
N MET A 311 2.54 -6.89 -8.43
CA MET A 311 2.76 -7.69 -9.64
C MET A 311 1.44 -8.10 -10.32
N ASP A 312 0.54 -8.75 -9.57
CA ASP A 312 -0.65 -9.39 -10.13
C ASP A 312 -1.85 -8.45 -10.33
N ILE A 313 -1.88 -7.30 -9.63
CA ILE A 313 -2.95 -6.32 -9.78
C ILE A 313 -2.44 -5.04 -10.45
N LYS A 314 -1.54 -4.31 -9.80
CA LYS A 314 -1.13 -2.98 -10.28
C LYS A 314 -0.37 -3.04 -11.61
N CYS A 315 0.64 -3.89 -11.74
CA CYS A 315 1.41 -4.04 -12.97
C CYS A 315 0.52 -4.47 -14.14
N ARG A 316 -0.35 -5.45 -13.89
CA ARG A 316 -1.31 -5.94 -14.90
C ARG A 316 -2.24 -4.84 -15.38
N MET A 317 -2.86 -4.08 -14.46
CA MET A 317 -3.82 -3.02 -14.81
C MET A 317 -3.16 -1.79 -15.42
N ALA A 318 -1.97 -1.46 -15.00
CA ALA A 318 -1.24 -0.28 -15.45
C ALA A 318 -0.41 -0.52 -16.73
N GLY A 319 -0.16 -1.78 -17.10
CA GLY A 319 0.73 -2.11 -18.22
C GLY A 319 2.18 -1.72 -17.93
N ILE A 320 2.63 -1.87 -16.69
CA ILE A 320 4.01 -1.60 -16.25
C ILE A 320 4.63 -2.87 -15.66
N SER A 321 5.95 -2.91 -15.57
CA SER A 321 6.68 -3.99 -14.90
C SER A 321 7.90 -3.42 -14.19
N PRO A 322 8.30 -3.96 -13.02
CA PRO A 322 9.53 -3.56 -12.37
C PRO A 322 10.76 -4.13 -13.12
N ASP A 323 11.84 -3.34 -13.13
CA ASP A 323 13.14 -3.76 -13.65
C ASP A 323 13.96 -4.51 -12.59
N ALA A 324 13.73 -4.23 -11.30
CA ALA A 324 14.30 -4.97 -10.17
C ALA A 324 13.40 -4.84 -8.92
N VAL A 325 13.61 -5.76 -7.97
CA VAL A 325 12.96 -5.74 -6.65
C VAL A 325 14.02 -5.70 -5.57
N VAL A 326 13.84 -4.80 -4.60
CA VAL A 326 14.62 -4.75 -3.37
C VAL A 326 13.79 -5.36 -2.23
N ILE A 327 14.32 -6.40 -1.58
CA ILE A 327 13.70 -7.03 -0.40
C ILE A 327 14.42 -6.53 0.84
N VAL A 328 13.72 -5.76 1.67
CA VAL A 328 14.24 -5.31 2.96
C VAL A 328 14.12 -6.44 3.99
N ALA A 329 15.23 -6.77 4.62
CA ALA A 329 15.31 -7.71 5.72
C ALA A 329 15.98 -7.07 6.93
N THR A 330 15.64 -7.53 8.13
CA THR A 330 16.31 -7.14 9.37
C THR A 330 16.72 -8.37 10.16
N VAL A 331 17.88 -8.32 10.79
CA VAL A 331 18.34 -9.39 11.72
C VAL A 331 17.27 -9.68 12.77
N ARG A 332 16.62 -8.63 13.29
CA ARG A 332 15.52 -8.76 14.29
C ARG A 332 14.34 -9.57 13.76
N ALA A 333 13.89 -9.28 12.54
CA ALA A 333 12.77 -10.00 11.93
C ALA A 333 13.13 -11.47 11.66
N LEU A 334 14.34 -11.72 11.21
CA LEU A 334 14.80 -13.10 10.99
C LEU A 334 14.91 -13.87 12.32
N LYS A 335 15.47 -13.29 13.38
CA LYS A 335 15.47 -13.90 14.73
C LYS A 335 14.04 -14.14 15.24
N TYR A 336 13.12 -13.20 15.04
CA TYR A 336 11.71 -13.37 15.40
C TYR A 336 11.08 -14.54 14.66
N ASN A 337 11.31 -14.65 13.36
CA ASN A 337 10.88 -15.80 12.54
C ASN A 337 11.55 -17.10 12.96
N GLY A 338 12.71 -17.06 13.61
CA GLY A 338 13.40 -18.19 14.24
C GLY A 338 12.93 -18.53 15.65
N GLY A 339 11.89 -17.80 16.16
CA GLY A 339 11.25 -18.09 17.44
C GLY A 339 11.73 -17.26 18.64
N VAL A 340 12.59 -16.25 18.44
CA VAL A 340 13.01 -15.34 19.52
C VAL A 340 11.86 -14.41 19.91
N LYS A 341 11.66 -14.22 21.21
CA LYS A 341 10.62 -13.32 21.73
C LYS A 341 10.97 -11.85 21.46
N LYS A 342 9.95 -11.01 21.30
CA LYS A 342 10.10 -9.57 20.98
C LYS A 342 11.08 -8.83 21.90
N ASN A 343 11.09 -9.15 23.20
CA ASN A 343 11.93 -8.46 24.18
C ASN A 343 13.42 -8.84 24.09
N ASP A 344 13.72 -9.99 23.50
CA ASP A 344 15.07 -10.59 23.45
C ASP A 344 15.74 -10.39 22.08
N LEU A 345 15.08 -9.68 21.15
CA LEU A 345 15.56 -9.47 19.76
C LEU A 345 16.84 -8.63 19.65
N LYS A 346 17.21 -7.92 20.71
CA LYS A 346 18.43 -7.11 20.76
C LYS A 346 19.69 -7.93 21.09
N GLU A 347 19.51 -9.13 21.62
CA GLU A 347 20.60 -10.04 21.96
C GLU A 347 21.04 -10.82 20.72
N GLU A 348 22.35 -11.04 20.58
CA GLU A 348 22.89 -11.87 19.50
C GLU A 348 22.33 -13.29 19.59
N ASN A 349 21.85 -13.82 18.47
CA ASN A 349 21.37 -15.19 18.38
C ASN A 349 21.44 -15.72 16.93
N VAL A 350 22.63 -16.15 16.53
CA VAL A 350 22.91 -16.69 15.20
C VAL A 350 22.13 -17.96 14.90
N ASP A 351 21.92 -18.83 15.90
CA ASP A 351 21.15 -20.06 15.71
C ASP A 351 19.68 -19.79 15.39
N ALA A 352 19.07 -18.84 16.10
CA ALA A 352 17.71 -18.43 15.79
C ALA A 352 17.62 -17.70 14.43
N LEU A 353 18.62 -16.88 14.10
CA LEU A 353 18.74 -16.24 12.80
C LEU A 353 18.75 -17.30 11.69
N LYS A 354 19.59 -18.33 11.78
CA LYS A 354 19.66 -19.44 10.82
C LYS A 354 18.33 -20.20 10.69
N LYS A 355 17.58 -20.34 11.78
CA LYS A 355 16.24 -20.94 11.73
C LYS A 355 15.21 -20.06 11.05
N GLY A 356 15.31 -18.75 11.19
CA GLY A 356 14.32 -17.82 10.65
C GLY A 356 14.64 -17.30 9.25
N ILE A 357 15.88 -17.46 8.77
CA ILE A 357 16.32 -16.97 7.45
C ILE A 357 15.53 -17.59 6.29
N VAL A 358 14.94 -18.76 6.51
CA VAL A 358 14.05 -19.45 5.56
C VAL A 358 12.85 -18.59 5.12
N ASN A 359 12.47 -17.58 5.93
CA ASN A 359 11.46 -16.61 5.55
C ASN A 359 11.97 -15.70 4.42
N LEU A 360 13.20 -15.19 4.55
CA LEU A 360 13.86 -14.40 3.49
C LEU A 360 14.05 -15.24 2.23
N GLU A 361 14.49 -16.50 2.37
CA GLU A 361 14.65 -17.42 1.24
C GLU A 361 13.36 -17.54 0.41
N LYS A 362 12.21 -17.74 1.10
CA LYS A 362 10.92 -17.85 0.41
C LYS A 362 10.55 -16.54 -0.31
N HIS A 363 10.82 -15.38 0.27
CA HIS A 363 10.55 -14.10 -0.38
C HIS A 363 11.47 -13.85 -1.59
N ILE A 364 12.74 -14.28 -1.55
CA ILE A 364 13.64 -14.25 -2.71
C ILE A 364 13.10 -15.15 -3.82
N GLU A 365 12.73 -16.40 -3.49
CA GLU A 365 12.11 -17.34 -4.44
C GLU A 365 10.86 -16.74 -5.08
N ASN A 366 9.97 -16.14 -4.28
CA ASN A 366 8.74 -15.53 -4.75
C ASN A 366 9.01 -14.43 -5.78
N MET A 367 9.92 -13.50 -5.49
CA MET A 367 10.20 -12.40 -6.42
C MET A 367 10.91 -12.88 -7.68
N LYS A 368 11.83 -13.84 -7.56
CA LYS A 368 12.45 -14.49 -8.74
C LYS A 368 11.43 -15.23 -9.62
N SER A 369 10.38 -15.79 -9.02
CA SER A 369 9.33 -16.49 -9.79
C SER A 369 8.51 -15.55 -10.69
N PHE A 370 8.48 -14.26 -10.40
CA PHE A 370 7.91 -13.23 -11.28
C PHE A 370 8.86 -12.82 -12.43
N GLY A 371 10.07 -13.39 -12.48
CA GLY A 371 11.04 -13.10 -13.55
C GLY A 371 11.77 -11.77 -13.40
N VAL A 372 11.88 -11.22 -12.18
CA VAL A 372 12.55 -9.94 -11.92
C VAL A 372 13.84 -10.13 -11.11
N PRO A 373 14.90 -9.35 -11.39
CA PRO A 373 16.11 -9.34 -10.57
C PRO A 373 15.83 -8.94 -9.12
N VAL A 374 16.51 -9.59 -8.17
CA VAL A 374 16.31 -9.38 -6.73
C VAL A 374 17.60 -8.92 -6.08
N VAL A 375 17.52 -7.84 -5.32
CA VAL A 375 18.56 -7.34 -4.41
C VAL A 375 18.01 -7.37 -2.99
N VAL A 376 18.78 -7.84 -2.02
CA VAL A 376 18.41 -7.83 -0.60
C VAL A 376 19.07 -6.64 0.08
N ALA A 377 18.27 -5.83 0.76
CA ALA A 377 18.75 -4.75 1.63
C ALA A 377 18.64 -5.20 3.09
N VAL A 378 19.76 -5.42 3.75
CA VAL A 378 19.79 -5.68 5.19
C VAL A 378 19.80 -4.35 5.92
N ASN A 379 18.64 -3.96 6.46
CA ASN A 379 18.49 -2.73 7.25
C ASN A 379 19.15 -2.95 8.62
N ARG A 380 20.37 -2.39 8.78
CA ARG A 380 21.23 -2.59 9.94
C ARG A 380 20.77 -1.75 11.13
N PHE A 381 20.78 -2.38 12.31
CA PHE A 381 20.61 -1.71 13.59
C PHE A 381 21.89 -1.80 14.43
N ASP A 382 22.11 -0.85 15.33
CA ASP A 382 23.29 -0.78 16.22
C ASP A 382 23.50 -2.04 17.08
N THR A 383 22.43 -2.84 17.26
CA THR A 383 22.45 -4.07 18.05
C THR A 383 22.78 -5.32 17.25
N ASP A 384 22.89 -5.21 15.92
CA ASP A 384 23.16 -6.36 15.06
C ASP A 384 24.66 -6.67 15.10
N SER A 385 25.03 -7.92 15.34
CA SER A 385 26.43 -8.35 15.36
C SER A 385 26.94 -8.60 13.94
N GLU A 386 28.26 -8.50 13.76
CA GLU A 386 28.91 -8.78 12.47
C GLU A 386 28.70 -10.25 12.05
N GLU A 387 28.62 -11.20 12.99
CA GLU A 387 28.35 -12.60 12.69
C GLU A 387 26.92 -12.81 12.17
N GLU A 388 25.94 -12.13 12.77
CA GLU A 388 24.56 -12.15 12.30
C GLU A 388 24.44 -11.54 10.89
N LEU A 389 25.06 -10.39 10.66
CA LEU A 389 25.05 -9.70 9.35
C LEU A 389 25.71 -10.56 8.26
N ASN A 390 26.89 -11.11 8.54
CA ASN A 390 27.62 -11.98 7.59
C ASN A 390 26.82 -13.24 7.27
N THR A 391 26.15 -13.85 8.25
CA THR A 391 25.27 -15.02 8.03
C THR A 391 24.17 -14.71 7.01
N VAL A 392 23.54 -13.52 7.08
CA VAL A 392 22.51 -13.13 6.10
C VAL A 392 23.11 -12.89 4.72
N ILE A 393 24.25 -12.18 4.65
CA ILE A 393 24.92 -11.86 3.37
C ILE A 393 25.35 -13.14 2.65
N GLU A 394 26.04 -14.04 3.36
CA GLU A 394 26.47 -15.33 2.81
C GLU A 394 25.28 -16.12 2.27
N ARG A 395 24.18 -16.19 3.03
CA ARG A 395 23.00 -16.91 2.58
C ARG A 395 22.35 -16.31 1.34
N CYS A 396 22.30 -14.99 1.22
CA CYS A 396 21.82 -14.33 0.01
C CYS A 396 22.67 -14.68 -1.22
N HIS A 397 23.99 -14.68 -1.07
CA HIS A 397 24.91 -15.06 -2.15
C HIS A 397 24.74 -16.52 -2.58
N GLU A 398 24.58 -17.45 -1.62
CA GLU A 398 24.26 -18.87 -1.92
C GLU A 398 22.98 -19.03 -2.73
N LEU A 399 22.00 -18.16 -2.50
CA LEU A 399 20.74 -18.14 -3.24
C LEU A 399 20.84 -17.38 -4.58
N GLY A 400 22.02 -16.86 -4.92
CA GLY A 400 22.25 -16.08 -6.13
C GLY A 400 21.47 -14.75 -6.11
N ALA A 401 21.33 -14.12 -4.96
CA ALA A 401 20.79 -12.77 -4.79
C ALA A 401 21.89 -11.82 -4.32
N GLU A 402 21.99 -10.64 -4.94
CA GLU A 402 22.84 -9.57 -4.45
C GLU A 402 22.34 -9.09 -3.08
N CYS A 403 23.26 -8.73 -2.20
CA CYS A 403 22.93 -8.29 -0.84
C CYS A 403 23.78 -7.08 -0.46
N ALA A 404 23.17 -6.06 0.11
CA ALA A 404 23.82 -4.86 0.60
C ALA A 404 23.36 -4.53 2.02
N LEU A 405 24.27 -3.97 2.85
CA LEU A 405 23.87 -3.34 4.10
C LEU A 405 23.24 -1.97 3.81
N SER A 406 22.19 -1.65 4.55
CA SER A 406 21.51 -0.36 4.49
C SER A 406 21.60 0.32 5.85
N GLU A 407 22.28 1.45 5.90
CA GLU A 407 22.44 2.31 7.08
C GLU A 407 21.78 3.68 6.87
N VAL A 408 20.81 3.75 5.96
CA VAL A 408 20.19 5.02 5.51
C VAL A 408 19.47 5.77 6.63
N PHE A 409 18.98 5.07 7.66
CA PHE A 409 18.37 5.71 8.83
C PHE A 409 19.36 6.65 9.54
N ALA A 410 20.59 6.21 9.73
CA ALA A 410 21.61 6.95 10.46
C ALA A 410 22.42 7.90 9.59
N LYS A 411 22.62 7.57 8.29
CA LYS A 411 23.59 8.21 7.40
C LYS A 411 22.98 8.85 6.14
N GLY A 412 21.65 8.80 5.99
CA GLY A 412 21.00 9.30 4.75
C GLY A 412 21.51 8.57 3.51
N SER A 413 21.71 9.28 2.41
CA SER A 413 22.16 8.73 1.13
C SER A 413 23.49 7.97 1.21
N GLU A 414 24.44 8.44 2.03
CA GLU A 414 25.74 7.77 2.20
C GLU A 414 25.58 6.32 2.70
N GLY A 415 24.59 6.07 3.56
CA GLY A 415 24.27 4.74 4.08
C GLY A 415 23.61 3.81 3.07
N GLY A 416 23.27 4.30 1.87
CA GLY A 416 22.58 3.57 0.81
C GLY A 416 23.41 3.36 -0.47
N LEU A 417 24.66 3.86 -0.54
CA LEU A 417 25.45 3.83 -1.79
C LEU A 417 25.70 2.41 -2.29
N ASP A 418 26.13 1.49 -1.43
CA ASP A 418 26.34 0.08 -1.82
C ASP A 418 25.05 -0.57 -2.34
N LEU A 419 23.92 -0.30 -1.69
CA LEU A 419 22.61 -0.77 -2.16
C LEU A 419 22.27 -0.19 -3.54
N ALA A 420 22.53 1.10 -3.76
CA ALA A 420 22.27 1.76 -5.03
C ALA A 420 23.15 1.18 -6.16
N GLU A 421 24.44 0.93 -5.91
CA GLU A 421 25.34 0.27 -6.86
C GLU A 421 24.84 -1.11 -7.27
N LYS A 422 24.40 -1.93 -6.30
CA LYS A 422 23.86 -3.27 -6.56
C LYS A 422 22.56 -3.23 -7.33
N VAL A 423 21.68 -2.26 -7.05
CA VAL A 423 20.43 -2.07 -7.80
C VAL A 423 20.72 -1.66 -9.24
N ILE A 424 21.64 -0.72 -9.47
CA ILE A 424 22.07 -0.34 -10.83
C ILE A 424 22.64 -1.56 -11.56
N SER A 425 23.56 -2.29 -10.93
CA SER A 425 24.15 -3.50 -11.50
C SER A 425 23.10 -4.56 -11.86
N ALA A 426 22.12 -4.79 -10.98
CA ALA A 426 21.04 -5.74 -11.23
C ALA A 426 20.20 -5.34 -12.45
N VAL A 427 19.87 -4.05 -12.59
CA VAL A 427 19.08 -3.52 -13.71
C VAL A 427 19.86 -3.55 -15.03
N GLU A 428 21.14 -3.25 -15.01
CA GLU A 428 21.99 -3.16 -16.22
C GLU A 428 22.43 -4.55 -16.71
N ASN A 429 22.72 -5.49 -15.81
CA ASN A 429 23.29 -6.80 -16.14
C ASN A 429 22.27 -7.94 -16.20
N GLN A 430 21.07 -7.76 -15.68
CA GLN A 430 20.00 -8.77 -15.66
C GLN A 430 18.75 -8.22 -16.34
N LYS A 431 18.25 -8.91 -17.34
CA LYS A 431 17.00 -8.52 -18.02
C LYS A 431 15.82 -9.08 -17.26
N ALA A 432 14.92 -8.21 -16.81
CA ALA A 432 13.62 -8.64 -16.28
C ALA A 432 12.76 -9.27 -17.39
N ASP A 433 12.16 -10.44 -17.09
CA ASP A 433 11.16 -11.13 -17.93
C ASP A 433 9.90 -11.34 -17.08
N PHE A 434 9.27 -10.21 -16.73
CA PHE A 434 8.15 -10.15 -15.80
C PHE A 434 6.95 -10.98 -16.29
N LYS A 435 6.45 -11.83 -15.39
CA LYS A 435 5.24 -12.65 -15.60
C LYS A 435 4.40 -12.66 -14.34
N PRO A 436 3.09 -12.37 -14.44
CA PRO A 436 2.15 -12.54 -13.33
C PRO A 436 2.08 -14.00 -12.86
N ALA A 437 1.69 -14.21 -11.61
CA ALA A 437 1.63 -15.56 -11.02
C ALA A 437 0.56 -16.45 -11.67
N TYR A 438 -0.48 -15.87 -12.23
CA TYR A 438 -1.63 -16.57 -12.84
C TYR A 438 -2.23 -15.78 -14.00
N ASP A 439 -3.02 -16.47 -14.84
CA ASP A 439 -3.84 -15.83 -15.87
C ASP A 439 -5.23 -15.45 -15.32
N THR A 440 -5.75 -14.28 -15.73
CA THR A 440 -7.09 -13.82 -15.32
C THR A 440 -8.24 -14.68 -15.88
N ASP A 441 -8.01 -15.43 -16.95
CA ASP A 441 -9.00 -16.35 -17.54
C ASP A 441 -9.22 -17.64 -16.74
N MET A 442 -8.33 -17.94 -15.80
CA MET A 442 -8.51 -19.06 -14.87
C MET A 442 -9.75 -18.87 -13.98
N SER A 443 -10.27 -19.96 -13.41
CA SER A 443 -11.34 -19.86 -12.40
C SER A 443 -10.85 -19.11 -11.15
N ILE A 444 -11.78 -18.54 -10.36
CA ILE A 444 -11.42 -17.86 -9.11
C ILE A 444 -10.63 -18.81 -8.20
N LYS A 445 -11.06 -20.07 -8.08
CA LYS A 445 -10.41 -21.07 -7.24
C LYS A 445 -9.00 -21.41 -7.70
N ASP A 446 -8.77 -21.50 -9.01
CA ASP A 446 -7.45 -21.78 -9.57
C ASP A 446 -6.49 -20.61 -9.33
N LYS A 447 -6.94 -19.35 -9.52
CA LYS A 447 -6.13 -18.15 -9.19
C LYS A 447 -5.70 -18.14 -7.72
N ILE A 448 -6.63 -18.41 -6.82
CA ILE A 448 -6.35 -18.51 -5.39
C ILE A 448 -5.33 -19.62 -5.11
N ASN A 449 -5.50 -20.77 -5.73
CA ASN A 449 -4.61 -21.91 -5.56
C ASN A 449 -3.18 -21.60 -6.07
N GLU A 450 -3.05 -20.93 -7.21
CA GLU A 450 -1.76 -20.46 -7.74
C GLU A 450 -1.00 -19.58 -6.72
N ILE A 451 -1.69 -18.60 -6.13
CA ILE A 451 -1.07 -17.73 -5.11
C ILE A 451 -0.69 -18.56 -3.88
N VAL A 452 -1.59 -19.40 -3.38
CA VAL A 452 -1.35 -20.18 -2.17
C VAL A 452 -0.19 -21.16 -2.33
N THR A 453 -0.10 -21.85 -3.45
CA THR A 453 0.95 -22.84 -3.67
C THR A 453 2.28 -22.21 -4.06
N LYS A 454 2.29 -21.24 -4.98
CA LYS A 454 3.53 -20.63 -5.47
C LYS A 454 4.09 -19.59 -4.50
N ILE A 455 3.25 -18.69 -4.00
CA ILE A 455 3.71 -17.54 -3.20
C ILE A 455 3.76 -17.87 -1.71
N TYR A 456 2.72 -18.49 -1.16
CA TYR A 456 2.67 -18.79 0.28
C TYR A 456 3.36 -20.12 0.63
N GLY A 457 3.46 -21.06 -0.31
CA GLY A 457 4.02 -22.40 -0.08
C GLY A 457 3.04 -23.36 0.63
N GLY A 458 1.74 -23.04 0.60
CA GLY A 458 0.68 -23.91 1.13
C GLY A 458 0.41 -25.09 0.21
N LYS A 459 -0.16 -26.17 0.75
CA LYS A 459 -0.50 -27.39 -0.02
C LYS A 459 -1.88 -27.35 -0.69
N GLY A 460 -2.74 -26.38 -0.33
CA GLY A 460 -4.08 -26.26 -0.87
C GLY A 460 -4.95 -25.23 -0.16
N VAL A 461 -6.20 -25.17 -0.59
CA VAL A 461 -7.18 -24.17 -0.15
C VAL A 461 -8.48 -24.84 0.28
N ASN A 462 -8.95 -24.48 1.47
CA ASN A 462 -10.28 -24.81 1.99
C ASN A 462 -11.22 -23.64 1.80
N TYR A 463 -12.48 -23.91 1.53
CA TYR A 463 -13.53 -22.91 1.34
C TYR A 463 -14.69 -23.15 2.28
N THR A 464 -15.09 -22.13 3.03
CA THR A 464 -16.34 -22.20 3.80
C THR A 464 -17.55 -22.32 2.85
N PRO A 465 -18.70 -22.88 3.32
CA PRO A 465 -19.92 -22.92 2.49
C PRO A 465 -20.35 -21.53 2.00
N LYS A 466 -20.13 -20.47 2.80
CA LYS A 466 -20.37 -19.08 2.41
C LYS A 466 -19.49 -18.67 1.23
N ALA A 467 -18.18 -18.89 1.34
CA ALA A 467 -17.24 -18.54 0.29
C ALA A 467 -17.52 -19.27 -1.03
N GLN A 468 -17.90 -20.57 -0.96
CA GLN A 468 -18.28 -21.34 -2.15
C GLN A 468 -19.49 -20.74 -2.87
N LYS A 469 -20.54 -20.36 -2.12
CA LYS A 469 -21.74 -19.71 -2.68
C LYS A 469 -21.39 -18.35 -3.32
N GLN A 470 -20.52 -17.57 -2.68
CA GLN A 470 -20.09 -16.27 -3.19
C GLN A 470 -19.28 -16.42 -4.49
N ILE A 471 -18.37 -17.39 -4.57
CA ILE A 471 -17.61 -17.68 -5.80
C ILE A 471 -18.56 -18.06 -6.93
N ALA A 472 -19.47 -19.03 -6.70
CA ALA A 472 -20.46 -19.44 -7.70
C ALA A 472 -21.30 -18.25 -8.18
N ARG A 473 -21.69 -17.35 -7.27
CA ARG A 473 -22.47 -16.15 -7.64
C ARG A 473 -21.66 -15.18 -8.50
N LEU A 474 -20.37 -14.97 -8.22
CA LEU A 474 -19.52 -14.12 -9.05
C LEU A 474 -19.30 -14.72 -10.46
N GLU A 475 -19.20 -16.04 -10.57
CA GLU A 475 -19.10 -16.75 -11.84
C GLU A 475 -20.39 -16.62 -12.65
N GLU A 476 -21.59 -16.79 -12.02
CA GLU A 476 -22.90 -16.57 -12.65
C GLU A 476 -23.05 -15.13 -13.20
N LEU A 477 -22.53 -14.15 -12.48
CA LEU A 477 -22.58 -12.74 -12.88
C LEU A 477 -21.50 -12.34 -13.91
N GLY A 478 -20.63 -13.26 -14.31
CA GLY A 478 -19.51 -13.00 -15.24
C GLY A 478 -18.45 -12.04 -14.67
N LEU A 479 -18.27 -12.03 -13.34
CA LEU A 479 -17.32 -11.17 -12.63
C LEU A 479 -16.03 -11.92 -12.26
N ASP A 480 -15.89 -13.15 -12.69
CA ASP A 480 -14.81 -14.07 -12.36
C ASP A 480 -13.46 -13.77 -13.06
N LYS A 481 -13.46 -12.99 -14.16
CA LYS A 481 -12.25 -12.70 -14.96
C LYS A 481 -11.37 -11.56 -14.43
N LYS A 482 -11.55 -11.21 -13.17
CA LYS A 482 -10.76 -10.19 -12.47
C LYS A 482 -9.60 -10.84 -11.70
N PRO A 483 -8.48 -10.11 -11.47
CA PRO A 483 -7.45 -10.59 -10.55
C PRO A 483 -7.99 -10.75 -9.14
N VAL A 484 -7.36 -11.62 -8.35
CA VAL A 484 -7.71 -11.85 -6.94
C VAL A 484 -6.79 -11.05 -6.03
N CYS A 485 -7.36 -10.48 -4.99
CA CYS A 485 -6.68 -9.74 -3.94
C CYS A 485 -6.81 -10.53 -2.63
N MET A 486 -5.78 -11.27 -2.26
CA MET A 486 -5.78 -12.07 -1.04
C MET A 486 -5.67 -11.19 0.19
N ALA A 487 -6.65 -11.28 1.06
CA ALA A 487 -6.70 -10.58 2.34
C ALA A 487 -6.38 -11.60 3.46
N LYS A 488 -5.18 -11.52 4.02
CA LYS A 488 -4.68 -12.39 5.09
C LYS A 488 -3.84 -11.63 6.11
N THR A 489 -3.44 -12.33 7.18
CA THR A 489 -2.47 -11.77 8.13
C THR A 489 -1.14 -11.43 7.44
N GLN A 490 -0.54 -10.33 7.83
CA GLN A 490 0.77 -9.90 7.33
C GLN A 490 1.95 -10.59 8.04
N TYR A 491 1.72 -11.28 9.14
CA TYR A 491 2.77 -11.80 10.03
C TYR A 491 3.23 -13.22 9.70
N SER A 492 2.64 -13.85 8.72
CA SER A 492 2.99 -15.21 8.30
C SER A 492 2.72 -15.41 6.82
N LEU A 493 3.41 -16.35 6.19
CA LEU A 493 3.08 -16.86 4.85
C LEU A 493 1.73 -17.59 4.84
N SER A 494 1.28 -18.14 5.98
CA SER A 494 -0.05 -18.76 6.13
C SER A 494 -1.12 -17.75 6.56
N ASP A 495 -2.36 -18.20 6.74
CA ASP A 495 -3.46 -17.45 7.37
C ASP A 495 -3.43 -17.48 8.90
N ASN A 496 -2.47 -18.20 9.49
CA ASN A 496 -2.23 -18.27 10.92
C ASN A 496 -0.99 -17.47 11.31
N ALA A 497 -1.18 -16.32 11.95
CA ALA A 497 -0.09 -15.43 12.37
C ALA A 497 0.94 -16.05 13.34
N LYS A 498 0.65 -17.21 13.91
CA LYS A 498 1.57 -17.93 14.82
C LYS A 498 2.56 -18.85 14.10
N LEU A 499 2.33 -19.15 12.83
CA LEU A 499 3.21 -19.97 12.01
C LEU A 499 4.30 -19.09 11.40
N LEU A 500 5.42 -18.96 12.10
CA LEU A 500 6.55 -18.10 11.71
C LEU A 500 7.50 -18.81 10.73
N GLY A 501 8.43 -18.06 10.16
CA GLY A 501 9.45 -18.57 9.26
C GLY A 501 8.87 -18.97 7.89
N ARG A 502 9.08 -20.20 7.50
CA ARG A 502 8.56 -20.82 6.28
C ARG A 502 7.73 -22.06 6.65
N PRO A 503 6.45 -21.86 7.01
CA PRO A 503 5.58 -22.98 7.36
C PRO A 503 5.39 -23.91 6.15
N GLU A 504 5.24 -25.20 6.44
CA GLU A 504 5.03 -26.26 5.45
C GLU A 504 3.73 -27.02 5.73
N ASN A 505 3.20 -27.69 4.71
CA ASN A 505 2.03 -28.57 4.81
C ASN A 505 0.75 -27.92 5.36
N PHE A 506 0.62 -26.60 5.29
CA PHE A 506 -0.57 -25.88 5.69
C PHE A 506 -1.55 -25.69 4.54
N GLU A 507 -2.81 -25.45 4.87
CA GLU A 507 -3.86 -25.03 3.96
C GLU A 507 -4.37 -23.66 4.36
N ILE A 508 -4.76 -22.85 3.38
CA ILE A 508 -5.43 -21.57 3.59
C ILE A 508 -6.94 -21.79 3.64
N THR A 509 -7.64 -21.16 4.58
CA THR A 509 -9.10 -21.22 4.65
C THR A 509 -9.71 -19.90 4.18
N VAL A 510 -10.39 -19.93 3.03
CA VAL A 510 -11.14 -18.79 2.50
C VAL A 510 -12.51 -18.73 3.20
N SER A 511 -12.75 -17.64 3.92
CA SER A 511 -13.95 -17.42 4.72
C SER A 511 -15.01 -16.54 4.03
N ASN A 512 -14.57 -15.61 3.18
CA ASN A 512 -15.43 -14.66 2.48
C ASN A 512 -14.82 -14.24 1.14
N VAL A 513 -15.67 -14.05 0.13
CA VAL A 513 -15.25 -13.58 -1.21
C VAL A 513 -16.21 -12.48 -1.66
N ARG A 514 -15.69 -11.35 -2.06
CA ARG A 514 -16.49 -10.24 -2.57
C ARG A 514 -15.77 -9.56 -3.74
N VAL A 515 -16.51 -8.89 -4.60
CA VAL A 515 -15.93 -8.11 -5.69
C VAL A 515 -15.85 -6.65 -5.30
N SER A 516 -14.70 -6.02 -5.55
CA SER A 516 -14.52 -4.58 -5.67
C SER A 516 -14.60 -4.25 -7.16
N ASN A 517 -15.84 -4.10 -7.65
CA ASN A 517 -16.09 -4.14 -9.10
C ASN A 517 -15.57 -2.90 -9.82
N GLY A 518 -15.68 -1.72 -9.20
CA GLY A 518 -15.12 -0.48 -9.73
C GLY A 518 -13.59 -0.47 -9.68
N ALA A 519 -12.99 -1.00 -8.61
CA ALA A 519 -11.55 -1.17 -8.52
C ALA A 519 -11.03 -2.25 -9.49
N GLY A 520 -11.87 -3.25 -9.83
CA GLY A 520 -11.58 -4.26 -10.82
C GLY A 520 -10.87 -5.50 -10.29
N PHE A 521 -11.04 -5.88 -9.02
CA PHE A 521 -10.47 -7.11 -8.45
C PHE A 521 -11.46 -7.80 -7.49
N ILE A 522 -11.18 -9.07 -7.21
CA ILE A 522 -11.94 -9.90 -6.26
C ILE A 522 -11.17 -9.98 -4.95
N VAL A 523 -11.78 -9.53 -3.85
CA VAL A 523 -11.21 -9.65 -2.50
C VAL A 523 -11.53 -11.03 -1.94
N VAL A 524 -10.50 -11.74 -1.52
CA VAL A 524 -10.56 -13.10 -0.96
C VAL A 524 -10.05 -13.04 0.48
N GLU A 525 -10.96 -13.15 1.44
CA GLU A 525 -10.64 -13.01 2.85
C GLU A 525 -10.36 -14.37 3.50
N THR A 526 -9.22 -14.46 4.18
CA THR A 526 -8.80 -15.62 4.95
C THR A 526 -8.82 -15.26 6.44
N GLY A 527 -9.66 -15.91 7.21
CA GLY A 527 -9.82 -15.58 8.62
C GLY A 527 -10.55 -14.25 8.85
N ASN A 528 -10.22 -13.56 9.92
CA ASN A 528 -10.92 -12.35 10.37
C ASN A 528 -10.11 -11.10 9.96
N ILE A 529 -10.45 -10.52 8.82
CA ILE A 529 -9.76 -9.33 8.29
C ILE A 529 -10.43 -8.07 8.83
N MET A 530 -9.62 -7.18 9.41
CA MET A 530 -10.10 -5.99 10.09
C MET A 530 -10.03 -4.78 9.16
N VAL A 531 -11.20 -4.29 8.74
CA VAL A 531 -11.34 -3.10 7.87
C VAL A 531 -11.53 -1.80 8.67
N MET A 532 -11.78 -1.90 9.99
CA MET A 532 -11.83 -0.79 10.92
C MET A 532 -10.95 -1.13 12.13
N PRO A 533 -9.69 -0.70 12.15
CA PRO A 533 -8.81 -0.86 13.30
C PRO A 533 -9.35 -0.13 14.53
N GLY A 534 -8.93 -0.56 15.70
CA GLY A 534 -9.16 0.19 16.94
C GLY A 534 -7.89 0.84 17.43
N LEU A 535 -8.01 1.90 18.22
CA LEU A 535 -6.87 2.45 18.93
C LEU A 535 -6.30 1.40 19.91
N PRO A 536 -4.97 1.33 20.09
CA PRO A 536 -4.32 0.45 21.06
C PRO A 536 -4.58 0.94 22.50
N LYS A 537 -4.07 0.19 23.48
CA LYS A 537 -4.19 0.58 24.90
C LYS A 537 -3.53 1.92 25.21
N VAL A 538 -2.40 2.20 24.56
CA VAL A 538 -1.69 3.48 24.60
C VAL A 538 -1.52 3.91 23.14
N PRO A 539 -2.37 4.78 22.62
CA PRO A 539 -2.25 5.28 21.26
C PRO A 539 -1.13 6.31 21.13
N ALA A 540 -0.60 6.48 19.93
CA ALA A 540 0.39 7.52 19.64
C ALA A 540 -0.16 8.92 19.96
N ALA A 541 -1.46 9.11 19.80
CA ALA A 541 -2.16 10.36 20.13
C ALA A 541 -1.95 10.84 21.58
N ASP A 542 -1.64 9.94 22.53
CA ASP A 542 -1.36 10.33 23.93
C ASP A 542 -0.08 11.17 24.07
N ASN A 543 0.83 11.09 23.10
CA ASN A 543 2.12 11.78 23.10
C ASN A 543 2.19 12.95 22.11
N ILE A 544 1.21 13.08 21.22
CA ILE A 544 1.18 14.16 20.22
C ILE A 544 0.63 15.43 20.88
N ASP A 545 1.37 16.53 20.76
CA ASP A 545 0.95 17.84 21.28
C ASP A 545 1.37 18.96 20.31
N VAL A 546 0.82 20.15 20.53
CA VAL A 546 1.12 21.35 19.77
C VAL A 546 1.31 22.53 20.72
N ASP A 547 2.41 23.26 20.57
CA ASP A 547 2.69 24.44 21.38
C ASP A 547 1.96 25.71 20.89
N ALA A 548 2.14 26.81 21.59
CA ALA A 548 1.50 28.10 21.27
C ALA A 548 1.95 28.70 19.92
N ASP A 549 3.11 28.30 19.42
CA ASP A 549 3.67 28.73 18.13
C ASP A 549 3.26 27.78 16.97
N GLY A 550 2.45 26.76 17.27
CA GLY A 550 1.99 25.76 16.31
C GLY A 550 2.99 24.64 16.01
N LYS A 551 4.08 24.53 16.79
CA LYS A 551 5.07 23.48 16.64
C LYS A 551 4.55 22.17 17.24
N ILE A 552 4.55 21.11 16.44
CA ILE A 552 4.07 19.77 16.84
C ILE A 552 5.20 19.00 17.52
N THR A 553 4.86 18.25 18.54
CA THR A 553 5.75 17.32 19.25
C THR A 553 5.12 15.94 19.33
N GLY A 554 5.93 14.90 19.52
CA GLY A 554 5.44 13.52 19.68
C GLY A 554 4.90 12.86 18.42
N LEU A 555 5.03 13.50 17.26
CA LEU A 555 4.67 12.92 15.97
C LEU A 555 5.86 12.11 15.40
N PHE A 556 6.28 11.06 16.14
CA PHE A 556 7.40 10.14 15.85
C PHE A 556 8.82 10.68 15.88
#